data_c16c67a57c738243dae6926c68a69b9d
#
_entry.id   c16c67a57c738243dae6926c68a69b9d
#
_cell.length_a   1.000
_cell.length_b   1.000
_cell.length_c   1.000
_cell.angle_alpha   90.00
_cell.angle_beta   90.00
_cell.angle_gamma   90.00
#
_symmetry.space_group_name_H-M   'P 1'
#
loop_
_entity.id
_entity.type
_entity.pdbx_description
1 polymer ?
#
loop_
_entity_poly.entity_id
_entity_poly.type
_entity_poly.pdbx_seq_one_letter_code
_entity_poly.pdbx_strand_id
1 'polypeptide(L)'
;IPECDVVIASGDMDTLQLVDDKHVQVFTLKKGINDTVLYDEEAVKQRYGFGPEFLPDFKGLKGDPSDNIKGVKGIGDKTATELIKNFGTIENIYRDLETRHSKLKTSFTPRVVELLEKGKEDAEFSKILGTIRRDAPITFSFPEKTWGEGVEMSKAEALFQELEFRQLAERLRGAV
;
A
#
# COMPACT_ATOMS: atom_id res chain seq x y z
N ILE A 1 -17.70 -0.45 1.64
CA ILE A 1 -18.99 0.17 2.02
C ILE A 1 -19.50 0.86 0.78
N PRO A 2 -20.59 0.40 0.13
CA PRO A 2 -20.96 0.79 -1.23
C PRO A 2 -21.38 2.28 -1.41
N GLU A 3 -21.59 3.01 -0.34
CA GLU A 3 -22.18 4.37 -0.36
C GLU A 3 -21.22 5.44 0.19
N CYS A 4 -19.95 5.13 0.33
CA CYS A 4 -18.99 6.00 0.99
C CYS A 4 -17.66 6.00 0.26
N ASP A 5 -17.09 7.16 0.05
CA ASP A 5 -15.68 7.28 -0.30
C ASP A 5 -14.82 7.17 0.96
N VAL A 6 -13.76 6.40 0.89
CA VAL A 6 -12.88 6.13 2.03
C VAL A 6 -11.50 6.75 1.76
N VAL A 7 -11.03 7.58 2.68
CA VAL A 7 -9.66 8.09 2.66
C VAL A 7 -8.89 7.53 3.85
N ILE A 8 -7.90 6.70 3.56
CA ILE A 8 -6.99 6.12 4.55
C ILE A 8 -5.84 7.10 4.79
N ALA A 9 -5.80 7.75 5.94
CA ALA A 9 -4.68 8.61 6.31
C ALA A 9 -3.59 7.76 6.97
N SER A 10 -2.51 7.44 6.22
CA SER A 10 -1.45 6.56 6.70
C SER A 10 -0.10 6.92 6.10
N GLY A 11 0.98 6.74 6.90
CA GLY A 11 2.37 6.74 6.41
C GLY A 11 2.83 5.37 5.91
N ASP A 12 2.04 4.33 6.16
CA ASP A 12 2.35 2.96 5.75
C ASP A 12 1.93 2.73 4.29
N MET A 13 2.92 2.48 3.43
CA MET A 13 2.70 2.24 2.00
C MET A 13 1.99 0.91 1.71
N ASP A 14 1.87 0.00 2.67
CA ASP A 14 1.12 -1.24 2.49
C ASP A 14 -0.37 -0.99 2.34
N THR A 15 -0.86 0.09 2.92
CA THR A 15 -2.24 0.54 2.74
C THR A 15 -2.60 0.83 1.28
N LEU A 16 -1.61 1.06 0.39
CA LEU A 16 -1.86 1.22 -1.05
C LEU A 16 -2.47 -0.02 -1.70
N GLN A 17 -2.34 -1.21 -1.09
CA GLN A 17 -3.03 -2.43 -1.53
C GLN A 17 -4.56 -2.33 -1.41
N LEU A 18 -5.07 -1.38 -0.62
CA LEU A 18 -6.50 -1.15 -0.39
C LEU A 18 -7.10 -0.14 -1.35
N VAL A 19 -6.27 0.53 -2.16
CA VAL A 19 -6.74 1.51 -3.16
C VAL A 19 -7.68 0.82 -4.15
N ASP A 20 -8.85 1.42 -4.36
CA ASP A 20 -9.90 0.94 -5.25
C ASP A 20 -10.48 2.15 -5.99
N ASP A 21 -9.89 2.48 -7.13
CA ASP A 21 -10.15 3.66 -7.95
C ASP A 21 -10.23 4.94 -7.09
N LYS A 22 -11.40 5.61 -7.08
CA LYS A 22 -11.66 6.79 -6.26
C LYS A 22 -12.44 6.49 -4.98
N HIS A 23 -12.95 5.26 -4.87
CA HIS A 23 -13.73 4.85 -3.70
C HIS A 23 -12.88 4.62 -2.45
N VAL A 24 -11.67 4.10 -2.63
CA VAL A 24 -10.71 3.94 -1.54
C VAL A 24 -9.39 4.56 -1.95
N GLN A 25 -9.00 5.63 -1.28
CA GLN A 25 -7.79 6.38 -1.54
C GLN A 25 -6.89 6.41 -0.31
N VAL A 26 -5.58 6.58 -0.50
CA VAL A 26 -4.62 6.71 0.60
C VAL A 26 -4.00 8.10 0.59
N PHE A 27 -4.21 8.82 1.69
CA PHE A 27 -3.60 10.11 1.94
C PHE A 27 -2.34 9.94 2.78
N THR A 28 -1.20 10.43 2.29
CA THR A 28 0.08 10.29 2.97
C THR A 28 0.96 11.52 2.83
N LEU A 29 1.97 11.60 3.69
CA LEU A 29 3.00 12.65 3.66
C LEU A 29 4.18 12.17 2.80
N LYS A 30 4.71 13.03 1.93
CA LYS A 30 5.94 12.78 1.16
C LYS A 30 7.19 13.30 1.89
N LYS A 31 7.22 14.62 2.10
CA LYS A 31 8.35 15.30 2.76
C LYS A 31 7.81 16.40 3.68
N GLY A 32 7.59 16.05 4.95
CA GLY A 32 7.02 17.00 5.91
C GLY A 32 5.51 17.22 5.74
N ILE A 33 4.95 18.05 6.60
CA ILE A 33 3.49 18.21 6.78
C ILE A 33 2.81 18.87 5.57
N ASN A 34 3.56 19.66 4.78
CA ASN A 34 3.02 20.43 3.68
C ASN A 34 3.12 19.74 2.30
N ASP A 35 3.80 18.60 2.22
CA ASP A 35 3.96 17.85 0.98
C ASP A 35 3.19 16.53 1.11
N THR A 36 1.94 16.55 0.67
CA THR A 36 1.01 15.42 0.79
C THR A 36 0.68 14.84 -0.57
N VAL A 37 0.28 13.58 -0.58
CA VAL A 37 -0.21 12.88 -1.78
C VAL A 37 -1.48 12.14 -1.42
N LEU A 38 -2.44 12.23 -2.32
CA LEU A 38 -3.60 11.35 -2.35
C LEU A 38 -3.38 10.31 -3.44
N TYR A 39 -3.25 9.05 -3.03
CA TYR A 39 -3.09 7.93 -3.96
C TYR A 39 -4.45 7.36 -4.33
N ASP A 40 -4.80 7.41 -5.60
CA ASP A 40 -5.76 6.58 -6.31
C ASP A 40 -5.01 5.52 -7.13
N GLU A 41 -5.70 4.69 -7.90
CA GLU A 41 -5.05 3.68 -8.74
C GLU A 41 -4.07 4.27 -9.75
N GLU A 42 -4.40 5.41 -10.36
CA GLU A 42 -3.54 6.06 -11.35
C GLU A 42 -2.23 6.54 -10.70
N ALA A 43 -2.31 7.14 -9.51
CA ALA A 43 -1.13 7.57 -8.77
C ALA A 43 -0.26 6.37 -8.32
N VAL A 44 -0.87 5.22 -7.99
CA VAL A 44 -0.13 3.98 -7.71
C VAL A 44 0.55 3.47 -8.99
N LYS A 45 -0.16 3.43 -10.12
CA LYS A 45 0.40 3.03 -11.43
C LYS A 45 1.55 3.94 -11.87
N GLN A 46 1.43 5.24 -11.65
CA GLN A 46 2.52 6.19 -11.95
C GLN A 46 3.76 5.94 -11.08
N ARG A 47 3.57 5.60 -9.80
CA ARG A 47 4.66 5.37 -8.87
C ARG A 47 5.39 4.05 -9.10
N TYR A 48 4.65 2.95 -9.27
CA TYR A 48 5.18 1.58 -9.32
C TYR A 48 5.24 1.01 -10.73
N GLY A 49 4.45 1.57 -11.66
CA GLY A 49 4.31 1.11 -13.02
C GLY A 49 3.33 -0.05 -13.21
N PHE A 50 2.55 -0.38 -12.16
CA PHE A 50 1.49 -1.39 -12.13
C PHE A 50 0.45 -1.00 -11.07
N GLY A 51 -0.72 -1.66 -11.06
CA GLY A 51 -1.82 -1.34 -10.16
C GLY A 51 -1.66 -1.85 -8.73
N PRO A 52 -2.52 -1.37 -7.81
CA PRO A 52 -2.51 -1.75 -6.39
C PRO A 52 -2.56 -3.25 -6.14
N GLU A 53 -3.29 -3.97 -6.99
CA GLU A 53 -3.53 -5.41 -6.91
C GLU A 53 -2.24 -6.25 -6.97
N PHE A 54 -1.17 -5.70 -7.57
CA PHE A 54 0.11 -6.38 -7.73
C PHE A 54 1.14 -6.04 -6.65
N LEU A 55 0.83 -5.16 -5.71
CA LEU A 55 1.75 -4.79 -4.63
C LEU A 55 2.19 -5.98 -3.76
N PRO A 56 1.30 -6.94 -3.41
CA PRO A 56 1.71 -8.15 -2.72
C PRO A 56 2.73 -8.98 -3.50
N ASP A 57 2.51 -9.14 -4.81
CA ASP A 57 3.41 -9.88 -5.70
C ASP A 57 4.77 -9.18 -5.83
N PHE A 58 4.75 -7.87 -5.96
CA PHE A 58 5.96 -7.06 -5.99
C PHE A 58 6.78 -7.22 -4.69
N LYS A 59 6.14 -7.17 -3.51
CA LYS A 59 6.79 -7.44 -2.22
C LYS A 59 7.27 -8.88 -2.11
N GLY A 60 6.52 -9.83 -2.64
CA GLY A 60 6.92 -11.23 -2.70
C GLY A 60 8.22 -11.44 -3.46
N LEU A 61 8.43 -10.70 -4.55
CA LEU A 61 9.65 -10.79 -5.37
C LEU A 61 10.82 -10.03 -4.76
N LYS A 62 10.64 -8.73 -4.44
CA LYS A 62 11.76 -7.89 -3.99
C LYS A 62 12.04 -8.00 -2.49
N GLY A 63 11.08 -8.47 -1.72
CA GLY A 63 11.08 -8.38 -0.26
C GLY A 63 10.73 -6.99 0.27
N ASP A 64 10.67 -6.89 1.58
CA ASP A 64 10.54 -5.64 2.32
C ASP A 64 11.39 -5.68 3.59
N PRO A 65 12.56 -5.03 3.58
CA PRO A 65 13.45 -5.03 4.74
C PRO A 65 12.85 -4.36 5.98
N SER A 66 11.91 -3.42 5.81
CA SER A 66 11.27 -2.73 6.94
C SER A 66 10.42 -3.69 7.78
N ASP A 67 9.81 -4.68 7.12
CA ASP A 67 8.95 -5.69 7.72
C ASP A 67 9.64 -7.06 7.87
N ASN A 68 10.96 -7.10 7.61
CA ASN A 68 11.75 -8.33 7.62
C ASN A 68 11.23 -9.40 6.62
N ILE A 69 10.66 -8.97 5.51
CA ILE A 69 10.21 -9.83 4.42
C ILE A 69 11.35 -10.03 3.43
N LYS A 70 11.75 -11.29 3.21
CA LYS A 70 12.97 -11.61 2.47
C LYS A 70 12.89 -11.35 0.97
N GLY A 71 11.78 -11.72 0.34
CA GLY A 71 11.68 -11.78 -1.11
C GLY A 71 12.63 -12.80 -1.74
N VAL A 72 12.82 -12.73 -3.04
CA VAL A 72 13.78 -13.55 -3.80
C VAL A 72 15.15 -12.88 -3.73
N LYS A 73 16.11 -13.54 -3.09
CA LYS A 73 17.47 -12.99 -2.93
C LYS A 73 18.11 -12.65 -4.28
N GLY A 74 18.42 -11.38 -4.49
CA GLY A 74 19.04 -10.87 -5.71
C GLY A 74 18.04 -10.29 -6.72
N ILE A 75 16.74 -10.36 -6.46
CA ILE A 75 15.71 -9.63 -7.20
C ILE A 75 15.42 -8.30 -6.46
N GLY A 76 15.74 -7.19 -7.09
CA GLY A 76 15.48 -5.84 -6.55
C GLY A 76 14.30 -5.17 -7.26
N ASP A 77 14.02 -3.91 -6.86
CA ASP A 77 12.88 -3.11 -7.36
C ASP A 77 12.73 -3.14 -8.88
N LYS A 78 13.80 -2.87 -9.62
CA LYS A 78 13.76 -2.79 -11.09
C LYS A 78 13.34 -4.10 -11.73
N THR A 79 13.98 -5.20 -11.31
CA THR A 79 13.67 -6.53 -11.86
C THR A 79 12.28 -7.00 -11.46
N ALA A 80 11.89 -6.78 -10.20
CA ALA A 80 10.54 -7.08 -9.71
C ALA A 80 9.47 -6.30 -10.48
N THR A 81 9.67 -4.98 -10.69
CA THR A 81 8.77 -4.14 -11.50
C THR A 81 8.63 -4.67 -12.93
N GLU A 82 9.73 -5.06 -13.57
CA GLU A 82 9.68 -5.60 -14.94
C GLU A 82 8.96 -6.95 -14.99
N LEU A 83 9.17 -7.81 -14.00
CA LEU A 83 8.46 -9.08 -13.89
C LEU A 83 6.96 -8.88 -13.74
N ILE A 84 6.55 -8.01 -12.82
CA ILE A 84 5.13 -7.70 -12.60
C ILE A 84 4.49 -7.10 -13.85
N LYS A 85 5.14 -6.15 -14.52
CA LYS A 85 4.63 -5.56 -15.78
C LYS A 85 4.41 -6.57 -16.88
N ASN A 86 5.25 -7.59 -16.96
CA ASN A 86 5.18 -8.60 -18.03
C ASN A 86 4.24 -9.77 -17.73
N PHE A 87 4.13 -10.16 -16.46
CA PHE A 87 3.44 -11.40 -16.05
C PHE A 87 2.32 -11.17 -15.03
N GLY A 88 2.27 -10.02 -14.38
CA GLY A 88 1.31 -9.71 -13.32
C GLY A 88 1.69 -10.38 -12.00
N THR A 89 1.20 -11.58 -11.76
CA THR A 89 1.34 -12.26 -10.47
C THR A 89 2.53 -13.23 -10.41
N ILE A 90 2.97 -13.55 -9.21
CA ILE A 90 4.00 -14.58 -8.94
C ILE A 90 3.58 -15.93 -9.53
N GLU A 91 2.31 -16.30 -9.40
CA GLU A 91 1.79 -17.55 -9.94
C GLU A 91 1.94 -17.62 -11.46
N ASN A 92 1.71 -16.51 -12.16
CA ASN A 92 1.87 -16.44 -13.60
C ASN A 92 3.36 -16.52 -14.00
N ILE A 93 4.25 -15.88 -13.23
CA ILE A 93 5.69 -15.95 -13.43
C ILE A 93 6.16 -17.41 -13.38
N TYR A 94 5.80 -18.14 -12.31
CA TYR A 94 6.20 -19.54 -12.16
C TYR A 94 5.51 -20.47 -13.16
N ARG A 95 4.25 -20.20 -13.51
CA ARG A 95 3.56 -20.94 -14.57
C ARG A 95 4.27 -20.79 -15.93
N ASP A 96 4.72 -19.58 -16.26
CA ASP A 96 5.48 -19.34 -17.50
C ASP A 96 6.81 -20.07 -17.48
N LEU A 97 7.52 -20.07 -16.33
CA LEU A 97 8.81 -20.80 -16.19
C LEU A 97 8.70 -22.30 -16.45
N GLU A 98 7.58 -22.91 -16.11
CA GLU A 98 7.31 -24.34 -16.31
C GLU A 98 6.94 -24.67 -17.78
N THR A 99 6.65 -23.66 -18.59
CA THR A 99 6.28 -23.90 -20.00
C THR A 99 7.50 -24.21 -20.89
N ARG A 100 7.27 -24.99 -21.93
CA ARG A 100 8.31 -25.31 -22.94
C ARG A 100 8.82 -24.07 -23.68
N HIS A 101 7.94 -23.09 -23.89
CA HIS A 101 8.23 -21.85 -24.61
C HIS A 101 8.08 -20.63 -23.69
N SER A 102 8.82 -20.65 -22.56
CA SER A 102 8.77 -19.60 -21.55
C SER A 102 9.19 -18.25 -22.15
N LYS A 103 8.28 -17.27 -22.08
CA LYS A 103 8.57 -15.89 -22.42
C LYS A 103 9.60 -15.29 -21.44
N LEU A 104 9.56 -15.69 -20.19
CA LEU A 104 10.49 -15.23 -19.16
C LEU A 104 11.93 -15.65 -19.51
N LYS A 105 12.17 -16.89 -19.93
CA LYS A 105 13.48 -17.39 -20.31
C LYS A 105 14.06 -16.68 -21.54
N THR A 106 13.23 -16.08 -22.37
CA THR A 106 13.67 -15.31 -23.54
C THR A 106 13.84 -13.82 -23.27
N SER A 107 13.09 -13.26 -22.31
CA SER A 107 13.05 -11.81 -22.01
C SER A 107 13.99 -11.41 -20.87
N PHE A 108 14.36 -12.35 -20.00
CA PHE A 108 15.23 -12.10 -18.83
C PHE A 108 16.54 -12.87 -18.92
N THR A 109 17.55 -12.38 -18.21
CA THR A 109 18.87 -13.02 -18.20
C THR A 109 18.78 -14.39 -17.52
N PRO A 110 19.66 -15.37 -17.90
CA PRO A 110 19.71 -16.67 -17.24
C PRO A 110 19.89 -16.59 -15.72
N ARG A 111 20.60 -15.56 -15.25
CA ARG A 111 20.77 -15.31 -13.81
C ARG A 111 19.43 -15.01 -13.12
N VAL A 112 18.57 -14.17 -13.71
CA VAL A 112 17.24 -13.85 -13.14
C VAL A 112 16.37 -15.10 -13.10
N VAL A 113 16.39 -15.90 -14.18
CA VAL A 113 15.68 -17.19 -14.25
C VAL A 113 16.12 -18.11 -13.11
N GLU A 114 17.42 -18.29 -12.93
CA GLU A 114 17.99 -19.13 -11.87
C GLU A 114 17.61 -18.64 -10.47
N LEU A 115 17.62 -17.32 -10.24
CA LEU A 115 17.22 -16.73 -8.94
C LEU A 115 15.75 -17.01 -8.65
N LEU A 116 14.86 -16.88 -9.65
CA LEU A 116 13.45 -17.19 -9.50
C LEU A 116 13.20 -18.67 -9.23
N GLU A 117 13.87 -19.58 -10.00
CA GLU A 117 13.75 -21.03 -9.81
C GLU A 117 14.16 -21.46 -8.39
N LYS A 118 15.23 -20.88 -7.85
CA LYS A 118 15.70 -21.15 -6.48
C LYS A 118 14.88 -20.47 -5.39
N GLY A 119 14.26 -19.34 -5.69
CA GLY A 119 13.57 -18.51 -4.72
C GLY A 119 12.06 -18.66 -4.72
N LYS A 120 11.48 -19.69 -5.35
CA LYS A 120 10.03 -19.88 -5.46
C LYS A 120 9.31 -19.85 -4.11
N GLU A 121 9.76 -20.68 -3.18
CA GLU A 121 9.17 -20.78 -1.84
C GLU A 121 9.30 -19.45 -1.06
N ASP A 122 10.46 -18.79 -1.16
CA ASP A 122 10.68 -17.48 -0.53
C ASP A 122 9.77 -16.40 -1.13
N ALA A 123 9.54 -16.42 -2.45
CA ALA A 123 8.63 -15.48 -3.12
C ALA A 123 7.17 -15.67 -2.68
N GLU A 124 6.70 -16.92 -2.70
CA GLU A 124 5.33 -17.28 -2.31
C GLU A 124 5.07 -16.95 -0.84
N PHE A 125 5.99 -17.30 0.05
CA PHE A 125 5.90 -16.99 1.47
C PHE A 125 5.95 -15.48 1.74
N SER A 126 6.85 -14.77 1.07
CA SER A 126 6.97 -13.31 1.19
C SER A 126 5.73 -12.59 0.68
N LYS A 127 5.09 -13.08 -0.39
CA LYS A 127 3.79 -12.57 -0.84
C LYS A 127 2.71 -12.72 0.23
N ILE A 128 2.63 -13.89 0.88
CA ILE A 128 1.67 -14.12 1.97
C ILE A 128 1.90 -13.13 3.11
N LEU A 129 3.13 -12.93 3.54
CA LEU A 129 3.49 -11.99 4.60
C LEU A 129 3.23 -10.53 4.21
N GLY A 130 3.52 -10.16 2.96
CA GLY A 130 3.33 -8.81 2.43
C GLY A 130 1.89 -8.49 2.06
N THR A 131 0.96 -9.43 2.11
CA THR A 131 -0.45 -9.22 1.78
C THR A 131 -1.20 -8.67 2.97
N ILE A 132 -1.82 -7.51 2.81
CA ILE A 132 -2.63 -6.90 3.87
C ILE A 132 -3.87 -7.75 4.18
N ARG A 133 -4.16 -7.93 5.46
CA ARG A 133 -5.31 -8.74 5.89
C ARG A 133 -6.60 -7.94 5.79
N ARG A 134 -7.57 -8.41 4.99
CA ARG A 134 -8.85 -7.74 4.76
C ARG A 134 -10.03 -8.34 5.55
N ASP A 135 -9.81 -9.48 6.21
CA ASP A 135 -10.82 -10.26 6.93
C ASP A 135 -10.66 -10.17 8.46
N ALA A 136 -10.05 -9.09 8.96
CA ALA A 136 -9.94 -8.87 10.40
C ALA A 136 -11.34 -8.85 11.04
N PRO A 137 -11.55 -9.55 12.17
CA PRO A 137 -12.86 -9.65 12.83
C PRO A 137 -13.16 -8.35 13.60
N ILE A 138 -13.47 -7.29 12.86
CA ILE A 138 -13.87 -6.00 13.41
C ILE A 138 -15.36 -5.76 13.18
N THR A 139 -16.01 -5.15 14.15
CA THR A 139 -17.37 -4.64 13.99
C THR A 139 -17.28 -3.13 13.72
N PHE A 140 -17.87 -2.70 12.61
CA PHE A 140 -17.94 -1.29 12.25
C PHE A 140 -19.39 -0.86 12.06
N SER A 141 -19.73 0.29 12.62
CA SER A 141 -20.98 1.00 12.34
C SER A 141 -20.68 2.47 12.06
N PHE A 142 -21.46 3.06 11.18
CA PHE A 142 -21.35 4.50 10.98
C PHE A 142 -21.71 5.25 12.26
N PRO A 143 -20.96 6.30 12.61
CA PRO A 143 -21.35 7.17 13.70
C PRO A 143 -22.69 7.88 13.33
N GLU A 144 -23.55 8.08 14.31
CA GLU A 144 -24.83 8.80 14.13
C GLU A 144 -24.62 10.25 13.71
N LYS A 145 -23.49 10.84 14.07
CA LYS A 145 -23.12 12.23 13.75
C LYS A 145 -21.81 12.28 13.01
N THR A 146 -21.70 13.21 12.09
CA THR A 146 -20.40 13.55 11.48
C THR A 146 -19.45 14.11 12.54
N TRP A 147 -18.15 14.14 12.23
CA TRP A 147 -17.16 14.73 13.12
C TRP A 147 -17.50 16.19 13.47
N GLY A 148 -17.89 16.99 12.48
CA GLY A 148 -18.25 18.40 12.69
C GLY A 148 -19.46 18.59 13.62
N GLU A 149 -20.47 17.71 13.53
CA GLU A 149 -21.65 17.74 14.40
C GLU A 149 -21.39 17.20 15.81
N GLY A 150 -20.38 16.31 15.95
CA GLY A 150 -20.05 15.65 17.21
C GLY A 150 -19.02 16.39 18.06
N VAL A 151 -18.27 17.35 17.48
CA VAL A 151 -17.23 18.09 18.21
C VAL A 151 -17.84 19.14 19.13
N GLU A 152 -17.63 18.97 20.43
CA GLU A 152 -17.94 20.00 21.43
C GLU A 152 -16.78 20.99 21.52
N MET A 153 -16.86 22.08 20.76
CA MET A 153 -15.82 23.12 20.64
C MET A 153 -15.36 23.64 22.01
N SER A 154 -16.28 23.83 22.94
CA SER A 154 -15.96 24.30 24.29
C SER A 154 -15.07 23.32 25.06
N LYS A 155 -15.28 22.01 24.90
CA LYS A 155 -14.42 20.99 25.53
C LYS A 155 -13.04 20.93 24.88
N ALA A 156 -12.98 21.05 23.55
CA ALA A 156 -11.72 21.09 22.83
C ALA A 156 -10.90 22.33 23.21
N GLU A 157 -11.54 23.49 23.29
CA GLU A 157 -10.87 24.72 23.74
C GLU A 157 -10.37 24.63 25.19
N ALA A 158 -11.19 24.10 26.11
CA ALA A 158 -10.79 23.88 27.50
C ALA A 158 -9.55 22.96 27.59
N LEU A 159 -9.56 21.86 26.83
CA LEU A 159 -8.43 20.94 26.79
C LEU A 159 -7.14 21.61 26.23
N PHE A 160 -7.28 22.40 25.16
CA PHE A 160 -6.12 23.11 24.60
C PHE A 160 -5.58 24.20 25.54
N GLN A 161 -6.45 24.83 26.32
CA GLN A 161 -6.02 25.75 27.39
C GLN A 161 -5.27 25.04 28.51
N GLU A 162 -5.80 23.89 28.98
CA GLU A 162 -5.17 23.06 30.00
C GLU A 162 -3.78 22.58 29.57
N LEU A 163 -3.66 22.17 28.28
CA LEU A 163 -2.40 21.69 27.70
C LEU A 163 -1.50 22.82 27.17
N GLU A 164 -1.88 24.09 27.35
CA GLU A 164 -1.17 25.27 26.85
C GLU A 164 -0.94 25.29 25.33
N PHE A 165 -1.80 24.64 24.54
CA PHE A 165 -1.74 24.56 23.07
C PHE A 165 -2.35 25.78 22.38
N ARG A 166 -1.78 26.97 22.59
CA ARG A 166 -2.30 28.24 22.10
C ARG A 166 -2.56 28.29 20.60
N GLN A 167 -1.59 27.82 19.79
CA GLN A 167 -1.72 27.80 18.33
C GLN A 167 -2.79 26.85 17.82
N LEU A 168 -3.00 25.71 18.51
CA LEU A 168 -4.05 24.76 18.13
C LEU A 168 -5.44 25.32 18.44
N ALA A 169 -5.61 26.02 19.57
CA ALA A 169 -6.84 26.69 19.90
C ALA A 169 -7.23 27.77 18.86
N GLU A 170 -6.26 28.54 18.37
CA GLU A 170 -6.49 29.54 17.31
C GLU A 170 -6.88 28.88 15.97
N ARG A 171 -6.20 27.79 15.58
CA ARG A 171 -6.53 27.03 14.36
C ARG A 171 -7.90 26.40 14.42
N LEU A 172 -8.30 25.87 15.56
CA LEU A 172 -9.61 25.25 15.74
C LEU A 172 -10.74 26.28 15.52
N ARG A 173 -10.60 27.51 16.00
CA ARG A 173 -11.56 28.60 15.77
C ARG A 173 -11.65 29.05 14.31
N GLY A 174 -10.57 28.90 13.56
CA GLY A 174 -10.54 29.25 12.13
C GLY A 174 -10.96 28.12 11.18
N ALA A 175 -11.21 26.91 11.69
CA ALA A 175 -11.60 25.74 10.91
C ALA A 175 -13.10 25.45 10.92
N VAL A 176 -13.89 26.25 11.63
CA VAL A 176 -15.37 26.27 11.71
C VAL A 176 -15.90 27.59 11.13
#